data_0dd744a45d736231e89bec6f8dbf6f33
#
_entry.id   0dd744a45d736231e89bec6f8dbf6f33
#
_cell.length_a   1.000
_cell.length_b   1.000
_cell.length_c   1.000
_cell.angle_alpha   90.00
_cell.angle_beta   90.00
_cell.angle_gamma   90.00
#
_symmetry.space_group_name_H-M   'P 1'
#
loop_
_entity.id
_entity.type
_entity.pdbx_description
1 polymer ?
#
loop_
_entity_poly.entity_id
_entity_poly.type
_entity_poly.pdbx_seq_one_letter_code
_entity_poly.pdbx_strand_id
1 'polypeptide(L)' 'MQIDYGGWLTEDLRELYSELIKERDRLEDFSDRAQANQNALMVMAEIQKRNKIDE' A
#
# COMPACT_ATOMS: atom_id res chain seq x y z
N MET A 1 -2.83 -15.57 2.53
CA MET A 1 -1.41 -15.38 2.85
C MET A 1 -1.12 -13.91 3.07
N GLN A 2 -0.57 -13.56 4.22
CA GLN A 2 -0.23 -12.16 4.50
C GLN A 2 1.15 -11.82 3.96
N ILE A 3 1.25 -10.67 3.31
CA ILE A 3 2.52 -10.16 2.83
C ILE A 3 3.19 -9.38 3.95
N ASP A 4 4.43 -9.74 4.26
CA ASP A 4 5.19 -9.03 5.28
C ASP A 4 5.97 -7.88 4.63
N TYR A 5 5.48 -6.67 4.82
CA TYR A 5 6.11 -5.48 4.26
C TYR A 5 7.30 -5.00 5.09
N GLY A 6 7.54 -5.61 6.24
CA GLY A 6 8.65 -5.21 7.11
C GLY A 6 10.02 -5.35 6.47
N GLY A 7 10.16 -6.28 5.53
CA GLY A 7 11.42 -6.49 4.82
C GLY A 7 11.60 -5.66 3.56
N TRP A 8 10.59 -4.85 3.20
CA TRP A 8 10.65 -4.03 2.00
C TRP A 8 11.35 -2.71 2.27
N LEU A 9 12.05 -2.19 1.25
CA LEU A 9 12.59 -0.84 1.32
C LEU A 9 11.46 0.19 1.27
N THR A 10 11.67 1.32 1.94
CA THR A 10 10.66 2.39 1.96
C THR A 10 10.35 2.88 0.54
N GLU A 11 11.37 2.99 -0.30
CA GLU A 11 11.18 3.40 -1.69
C GLU A 11 10.30 2.42 -2.45
N ASP A 12 10.50 1.12 -2.21
CA ASP A 12 9.70 0.08 -2.85
C ASP A 12 8.25 0.15 -2.38
N LEU A 13 8.04 0.44 -1.11
CA LEU A 13 6.69 0.59 -0.56
C LEU A 13 5.96 1.78 -1.18
N ARG A 14 6.66 2.89 -1.37
CA ARG A 14 6.07 4.08 -1.99
C ARG A 14 5.68 3.80 -3.43
N GLU A 15 6.53 3.08 -4.15
CA GLU A 15 6.24 2.70 -5.52
C GLU A 15 5.04 1.76 -5.59
N LEU A 16 5.00 0.77 -4.69
CA LEU A 16 3.87 -0.15 -4.62
C LEU A 16 2.58 0.60 -4.29
N TYR A 17 2.62 1.54 -3.35
CA TYR A 17 1.46 2.34 -3.01
C TYR A 17 0.94 3.10 -4.23
N SER A 18 1.84 3.73 -4.98
CA SER A 18 1.47 4.46 -6.18
C SER A 18 0.79 3.55 -7.20
N GLU A 19 1.34 2.34 -7.39
CA GLU A 19 0.76 1.37 -8.31
C GLU A 19 -0.63 0.91 -7.85
N LEU A 20 -0.80 0.70 -6.55
CA LEU A 20 -2.09 0.27 -6.00
C LEU A 20 -3.15 1.35 -6.18
N ILE A 21 -2.78 2.61 -6.02
CA ILE A 21 -3.72 3.72 -6.22
C ILE A 21 -4.12 3.82 -7.70
N LYS A 22 -3.17 3.68 -8.61
CA LYS A 22 -3.46 3.68 -10.04
C LYS A 22 -4.38 2.53 -10.41
N GLU A 23 -4.11 1.35 -9.88
CA GLU A 23 -4.93 0.18 -10.11
C GLU A 23 -6.35 0.40 -9.61
N ARG A 24 -6.48 0.95 -8.41
CA ARG A 24 -7.79 1.26 -7.84
C ARG A 24 -8.60 2.17 -8.76
N ASP A 25 -7.96 3.19 -9.32
CA ASP A 25 -8.66 4.14 -10.18
C ASP A 25 -9.09 3.52 -11.51
N ARG A 26 -8.43 2.44 -11.93
CA ARG A 26 -8.75 1.75 -13.18
C ARG A 26 -9.86 0.72 -13.02
N LEU A 27 -10.07 0.22 -11.80
CA LEU A 27 -11.05 -0.82 -11.55
C LEU A 27 -12.46 -0.24 -11.52
N GLU A 28 -13.39 -0.91 -12.17
CA GLU A 28 -14.79 -0.50 -12.21
C GLU A 28 -15.64 -1.20 -11.15
N ASP A 29 -15.24 -2.42 -10.78
CA ASP A 29 -15.97 -3.21 -9.80
C ASP A 29 -15.72 -2.68 -8.39
N PHE A 30 -16.80 -2.48 -7.65
CA PHE A 30 -16.71 -1.94 -6.29
C PHE A 30 -15.89 -2.86 -5.37
N SER A 31 -16.11 -4.17 -5.47
CA SER A 31 -15.37 -5.13 -4.63
C SER A 31 -13.88 -5.08 -4.91
N ASP A 32 -13.51 -5.03 -6.20
CA ASP A 32 -12.11 -4.97 -6.59
C ASP A 32 -11.46 -3.67 -6.12
N ARG A 33 -12.20 -2.56 -6.24
CA ARG A 33 -11.70 -1.27 -5.78
C ARG A 33 -11.51 -1.25 -4.27
N ALA A 34 -12.44 -1.85 -3.53
CA ALA A 34 -12.33 -1.92 -2.08
C ALA A 34 -11.10 -2.73 -1.67
N GLN A 35 -10.84 -3.84 -2.36
CA GLN A 35 -9.69 -4.68 -2.08
C GLN A 35 -8.39 -3.92 -2.36
N ALA A 36 -8.31 -3.23 -3.49
CA ALA A 36 -7.12 -2.45 -3.85
C ALA A 36 -6.90 -1.33 -2.85
N ASN A 37 -7.97 -0.68 -2.41
CA ASN A 37 -7.88 0.38 -1.42
C ASN A 37 -7.35 -0.15 -0.09
N GLN A 38 -7.83 -1.31 0.34
CA GLN A 38 -7.36 -1.93 1.57
C GLN A 38 -5.88 -2.27 1.51
N ASN A 39 -5.43 -2.81 0.38
CA ASN A 39 -4.02 -3.11 0.17
C ASN A 39 -3.16 -1.84 0.24
N ALA A 40 -3.65 -0.76 -0.38
CA ALA A 40 -2.95 0.52 -0.34
C ALA A 40 -2.85 1.07 1.09
N LEU A 41 -3.90 0.92 1.87
CA LEU A 41 -3.89 1.37 3.26
C LEU A 41 -2.88 0.60 4.10
N MET A 42 -2.73 -0.70 3.86
CA MET A 42 -1.75 -1.52 4.56
C MET A 42 -0.32 -1.05 4.25
N VAL A 43 -0.04 -0.75 3.00
CA VAL A 43 1.27 -0.25 2.58
C VAL A 43 1.54 1.13 3.21
N MET A 44 0.54 1.99 3.19
CA MET A 44 0.67 3.33 3.77
C MET A 44 0.90 3.26 5.27
N ALA A 45 0.23 2.34 5.97
CA ALA A 45 0.42 2.17 7.40
C ALA A 45 1.87 1.82 7.73
N GLU A 46 2.50 0.96 6.92
CA GLU A 46 3.89 0.60 7.12
C GLU A 46 4.82 1.80 6.88
N ILE A 47 4.54 2.59 5.85
CA ILE A 47 5.32 3.80 5.56
C ILE A 47 5.24 4.80 6.72
N GLN A 48 4.03 5.03 7.23
CA GLN A 48 3.82 5.95 8.33
C GLN A 48 4.51 5.48 9.62
N LYS A 49 4.48 4.17 9.85
CA LYS A 49 5.15 3.59 11.00
C LYS A 49 6.65 3.86 10.94
N ARG A 50 7.26 3.74 9.77
CA ARG A 50 8.68 3.99 9.59
C ARG A 50 9.01 5.46 9.79
N ASN A 51 8.16 6.36 9.30
CA ASN A 51 8.36 7.79 9.45
C ASN A 51 8.35 8.19 10.92
N LYS A 52 7.52 7.57 11.73
CA LYS A 52 7.46 7.84 13.17
C LYS A 52 8.75 7.41 13.88
N ILE A 53 9.32 6.31 13.44
CA ILE A 53 10.55 5.79 14.07
C ILE A 53 11.74 6.66 13.74
N ASP A 54 11.76 7.26 12.56
CA ASP A 54 12.89 8.08 12.09
C ASP A 54 12.97 9.44 12.78
N GLU A 55 11.95 9.81 13.50
CA GLU A 55 12.00 11.02 14.31
C GLU A 55 12.68 10.72 15.66
#